data_46e0a224250cee2d3eb42b442f57fabf
#
_entry.id   46e0a224250cee2d3eb42b442f57fabf
#
_cell.length_a   1.000
_cell.length_b   1.000
_cell.length_c   1.000
_cell.angle_alpha   90.00
_cell.angle_beta   90.00
_cell.angle_gamma   90.00
#
_symmetry.space_group_name_H-M   'P 1'
#
loop_
_entity.id
_entity.type
_entity.pdbx_description
1 polymer ?
#
loop_
_entity_poly.entity_id
_entity_poly.type
_entity_poly.pdbx_seq_one_letter_code
_entity_poly.pdbx_strand_id
1 'polypeptide(L)'
;MESLSLPLDYSAIERIIPHRHPFLLVDRITELEQDRRIVGIKNVSLNERYLSRQPGMTPALPPTILTEAVAQDGAILILSKPENREKLIFFMGIDRVRYRHPVHPGDVVEIEARVKRLRSRMGQLEGVARVDGRIVVDGTMTFALGPVQS
;
A
#
# COMPACT_ATOMS: atom_id res chain seq x y z
N MET A 1 -18.93 -0.86 17.50
CA MET A 1 -17.69 -0.83 16.72
C MET A 1 -17.50 -2.19 16.08
N GLU A 2 -17.61 -2.26 14.77
CA GLU A 2 -17.24 -3.50 14.09
C GLU A 2 -15.75 -3.75 14.27
N SER A 3 -15.42 -4.83 14.96
CA SER A 3 -14.06 -5.34 14.99
C SER A 3 -13.66 -5.73 13.57
N LEU A 4 -12.56 -5.19 13.07
CA LEU A 4 -12.02 -5.58 11.78
C LEU A 4 -11.63 -7.06 11.85
N SER A 5 -12.34 -7.91 11.12
CA SER A 5 -12.00 -9.33 11.01
C SER A 5 -11.11 -9.55 9.78
N LEU A 6 -9.97 -10.17 9.99
CA LEU A 6 -9.05 -10.55 8.92
C LEU A 6 -9.50 -11.85 8.23
N PRO A 7 -9.25 -11.98 6.93
CA PRO A 7 -8.66 -10.98 6.06
C PRO A 7 -9.64 -9.86 5.68
N LEU A 8 -9.14 -8.63 5.49
CA LEU A 8 -9.96 -7.55 4.95
C LEU A 8 -10.07 -7.71 3.43
N ASP A 9 -11.27 -7.74 2.92
CA ASP A 9 -11.55 -7.69 1.49
C ASP A 9 -11.54 -6.25 0.95
N TYR A 10 -11.70 -6.09 -0.36
CA TYR A 10 -11.73 -4.77 -0.99
C TYR A 10 -12.82 -3.85 -0.42
N SER A 11 -13.97 -4.39 -0.06
CA SER A 11 -15.09 -3.62 0.52
C SER A 11 -14.71 -3.03 1.89
N ALA A 12 -14.03 -3.81 2.72
CA ALA A 12 -13.50 -3.32 4.00
C ALA A 12 -12.41 -2.27 3.80
N ILE A 13 -11.53 -2.46 2.81
CA ILE A 13 -10.48 -1.50 2.46
C ILE A 13 -11.09 -0.18 1.99
N GLU A 14 -12.12 -0.21 1.15
CA GLU A 14 -12.81 1.00 0.67
C GLU A 14 -13.46 1.81 1.79
N ARG A 15 -13.80 1.19 2.92
CA ARG A 15 -14.29 1.90 4.10
C ARG A 15 -13.19 2.59 4.91
N ILE A 16 -11.93 2.25 4.66
CA ILE A 16 -10.77 2.78 5.39
C ILE A 16 -10.06 3.87 4.61
N ILE A 17 -9.80 3.65 3.31
CA ILE A 17 -9.10 4.61 2.45
C ILE A 17 -10.03 5.16 1.36
N PRO A 18 -9.81 6.41 0.89
CA PRO A 18 -10.68 7.04 -0.10
C PRO A 18 -10.47 6.55 -1.53
N HIS A 19 -9.41 5.80 -1.78
CA HIS A 19 -9.05 5.30 -3.11
C HIS A 19 -10.15 4.39 -3.69
N ARG A 20 -10.39 4.49 -5.00
CA ARG A 20 -11.39 3.72 -5.73
C ARG A 20 -10.82 3.23 -7.04
N HIS A 21 -11.49 2.23 -7.64
CA HIS A 21 -11.15 1.77 -8.97
C HIS A 21 -11.00 2.95 -9.95
N PRO A 22 -9.96 3.00 -10.79
CA PRO A 22 -8.91 2.00 -11.01
C PRO A 22 -7.65 2.21 -10.15
N PHE A 23 -7.66 3.10 -9.16
CA PHE A 23 -6.50 3.49 -8.36
C PHE A 23 -6.49 2.88 -6.94
N LEU A 24 -7.40 1.99 -6.64
CA LEU A 24 -7.31 1.14 -5.46
C LEU A 24 -6.43 -0.07 -5.81
N LEU A 25 -5.21 -0.08 -5.29
CA LEU A 25 -4.17 -1.02 -5.73
C LEU A 25 -3.97 -2.21 -4.79
N VAL A 26 -4.54 -2.16 -3.58
CA VAL A 26 -4.46 -3.25 -2.61
C VAL A 26 -5.71 -4.09 -2.67
N ASP A 27 -5.57 -5.37 -2.91
CA ASP A 27 -6.71 -6.28 -3.12
C ASP A 27 -7.22 -6.90 -1.81
N ARG A 28 -6.34 -7.12 -0.85
CA ARG A 28 -6.67 -7.79 0.41
C ARG A 28 -5.63 -7.45 1.49
N ILE A 29 -6.07 -7.38 2.73
CA ILE A 29 -5.18 -7.32 3.90
C ILE A 29 -5.23 -8.66 4.61
N THR A 30 -4.08 -9.28 4.78
CA THR A 30 -3.96 -10.60 5.41
C THR A 30 -3.51 -10.54 6.87
N GLU A 31 -2.75 -9.50 7.23
CA GLU A 31 -2.28 -9.29 8.60
C GLU A 31 -2.36 -7.81 8.96
N LEU A 32 -2.74 -7.52 10.19
CA LEU A 32 -2.85 -6.16 10.72
C LEU A 32 -2.54 -6.16 12.22
N GLU A 33 -1.44 -5.52 12.58
CA GLU A 33 -1.08 -5.20 13.96
C GLU A 33 -1.13 -3.68 14.14
N GLN A 34 -2.13 -3.21 14.87
CA GLN A 34 -2.37 -1.78 15.06
C GLN A 34 -1.12 -1.03 15.52
N ASP A 35 -0.84 0.12 14.92
CA ASP A 35 0.33 0.97 15.19
C ASP A 35 1.70 0.31 14.91
N ARG A 36 1.73 -0.87 14.33
CA ARG A 36 2.98 -1.61 14.10
C ARG A 36 3.20 -2.07 12.68
N ARG A 37 2.30 -2.89 12.14
CA ARG A 37 2.57 -3.63 10.90
C ARG A 37 1.29 -4.00 10.17
N ILE A 38 1.37 -4.03 8.87
CA ILE A 38 0.31 -4.52 7.98
C ILE A 38 0.93 -5.36 6.87
N VAL A 39 0.19 -6.37 6.41
CA VAL A 39 0.53 -7.13 5.21
C VAL A 39 -0.68 -7.15 4.29
N GLY A 40 -0.48 -6.71 3.08
CA GLY A 40 -1.47 -6.68 2.01
C GLY A 40 -1.03 -7.45 0.78
N ILE A 41 -1.99 -7.74 -0.08
CA ILE A 41 -1.79 -8.44 -1.35
C ILE A 41 -2.24 -7.55 -2.50
N LYS A 42 -1.40 -7.47 -3.53
CA LYS A 42 -1.76 -6.95 -4.84
C LYS A 42 -1.54 -8.03 -5.90
N ASN A 43 -2.60 -8.40 -6.59
CA ASN A 43 -2.51 -9.27 -7.76
C ASN A 43 -2.20 -8.43 -9.01
N VAL A 44 -1.30 -8.93 -9.86
CA VAL A 44 -0.97 -8.30 -11.12
C VAL A 44 -1.51 -9.14 -12.27
N SER A 45 -2.43 -8.56 -13.04
CA SER A 45 -3.10 -9.18 -14.18
C SER A 45 -2.65 -8.54 -15.48
N LEU A 46 -2.84 -9.23 -16.61
CA LEU A 46 -2.71 -8.64 -17.94
C LEU A 46 -3.71 -7.49 -18.19
N ASN A 47 -4.81 -7.44 -17.43
CA ASN A 47 -5.80 -6.37 -17.48
C ASN A 47 -5.43 -5.16 -16.61
N GLU A 48 -4.27 -5.20 -15.94
CA GLU A 48 -3.77 -4.08 -15.16
C GLU A 48 -3.63 -2.83 -16.05
N ARG A 49 -4.33 -1.75 -15.69
CA ARG A 49 -4.36 -0.51 -16.46
C ARG A 49 -2.98 0.14 -16.60
N TYR A 50 -2.15 -0.01 -15.59
CA TYR A 50 -0.87 0.69 -15.49
C TYR A 50 0.31 -0.09 -16.04
N LEU A 51 0.10 -1.23 -16.67
CA LEU A 51 1.19 -2.01 -17.25
C LEU A 51 1.93 -1.20 -18.32
N SER A 52 3.24 -1.17 -18.21
CA SER A 52 4.11 -0.70 -19.26
C SER A 52 4.17 -1.75 -20.38
N ARG A 53 3.77 -1.36 -21.58
CA ARG A 53 3.72 -2.24 -22.76
C ARG A 53 4.63 -1.65 -23.84
N GLN A 54 5.77 -2.27 -24.06
CA GLN A 54 6.69 -1.89 -25.13
C GLN A 54 6.84 -3.06 -26.12
N PRO A 55 6.87 -2.80 -27.43
CA PRO A 55 7.05 -3.86 -28.42
C PRO A 55 8.33 -4.68 -28.14
N GLY A 56 8.20 -6.01 -28.14
CA GLY A 56 9.30 -6.93 -27.91
C GLY A 56 9.73 -7.08 -26.44
N MET A 57 9.05 -6.41 -25.51
CA MET A 57 9.35 -6.54 -24.08
C MET A 57 8.17 -7.18 -23.31
N THR A 58 8.49 -7.92 -22.28
CA THR A 58 7.48 -8.45 -21.35
C THR A 58 6.80 -7.27 -20.63
N PRO A 59 5.46 -7.20 -20.61
CA PRO A 59 4.75 -6.17 -19.85
C PRO A 59 5.18 -6.18 -18.39
N ALA A 60 5.35 -5.01 -17.81
CA ALA A 60 5.75 -4.87 -16.41
C ALA A 60 4.93 -3.79 -15.71
N LEU A 61 4.68 -3.98 -14.42
CA LEU A 61 4.08 -2.96 -13.57
C LEU A 61 5.12 -1.86 -13.29
N PRO A 62 4.83 -0.58 -13.58
CA PRO A 62 5.77 0.48 -13.26
C PRO A 62 6.14 0.48 -11.77
N PRO A 63 7.43 0.63 -11.42
CA PRO A 63 7.87 0.65 -10.01
C PRO A 63 7.18 1.73 -9.17
N THR A 64 6.81 2.85 -9.80
CA THR A 64 6.07 3.94 -9.15
C THR A 64 4.67 3.50 -8.71
N ILE A 65 4.01 2.62 -9.45
CA ILE A 65 2.72 2.04 -9.08
C ILE A 65 2.89 1.08 -7.89
N LEU A 66 3.97 0.33 -7.84
CA LEU A 66 4.29 -0.50 -6.66
C LEU A 66 4.53 0.37 -5.43
N THR A 67 5.22 1.49 -5.58
CA THR A 67 5.44 2.45 -4.49
C THR A 67 4.11 3.00 -3.99
N GLU A 68 3.19 3.34 -4.88
CA GLU A 68 1.82 3.76 -4.51
C GLU A 68 1.06 2.67 -3.77
N ALA A 69 1.16 1.42 -4.22
CA ALA A 69 0.51 0.29 -3.54
C ALA A 69 1.04 0.11 -2.11
N VAL A 70 2.34 0.27 -1.91
CA VAL A 70 2.97 0.27 -0.58
C VAL A 70 2.44 1.44 0.27
N ALA A 71 2.30 2.63 -0.31
CA ALA A 71 1.74 3.79 0.38
C ALA A 71 0.28 3.56 0.80
N GLN A 72 -0.53 2.96 -0.07
CA GLN A 72 -1.92 2.61 0.26
C GLN A 72 -2.00 1.57 1.38
N ASP A 73 -1.16 0.57 1.36
CA ASP A 73 -1.08 -0.44 2.42
C ASP A 73 -0.74 0.22 3.77
N GLY A 74 0.25 1.10 3.79
CA GLY A 74 0.59 1.90 4.95
C GLY A 74 -0.53 2.85 5.40
N ALA A 75 -1.26 3.44 4.47
CA ALA A 75 -2.42 4.28 4.76
C ALA A 75 -3.53 3.47 5.45
N ILE A 76 -3.79 2.25 5.00
CA ILE A 76 -4.75 1.33 5.63
C ILE A 76 -4.35 1.07 7.09
N LEU A 77 -3.07 0.81 7.36
CA LEU A 77 -2.57 0.60 8.72
C LEU A 77 -2.91 1.78 9.65
N ILE A 78 -2.61 3.00 9.20
CA ILE A 78 -2.80 4.20 10.00
C ILE A 78 -4.27 4.57 10.16
N LEU A 79 -5.04 4.50 9.07
CA LEU A 79 -6.46 4.90 9.05
C LEU A 79 -7.41 3.82 9.56
N SER A 80 -6.97 2.57 9.70
CA SER A 80 -7.78 1.51 10.31
C SER A 80 -8.07 1.75 11.78
N LYS A 81 -7.25 2.55 12.44
CA LYS A 81 -7.43 2.97 13.82
C LYS A 81 -8.67 3.85 13.95
N PRO A 82 -9.63 3.57 14.88
CA PRO A 82 -10.89 4.29 14.95
C PRO A 82 -10.76 5.81 15.02
N GLU A 83 -9.81 6.33 15.79
CA GLU A 83 -9.56 7.77 15.93
C GLU A 83 -9.00 8.44 14.67
N ASN A 84 -8.56 7.66 13.69
CA ASN A 84 -7.98 8.17 12.44
C ASN A 84 -8.91 8.02 11.23
N ARG A 85 -10.04 7.33 11.35
CA ARG A 85 -10.91 6.95 10.21
C ARG A 85 -11.49 8.14 9.45
N GLU A 86 -11.67 9.28 10.10
CA GLU A 86 -12.18 10.50 9.48
C GLU A 86 -11.05 11.46 9.10
N LYS A 87 -9.81 11.00 9.11
CA LYS A 87 -8.65 11.81 8.73
C LYS A 87 -8.18 11.46 7.32
N LEU A 88 -7.45 12.38 6.73
CA LEU A 88 -6.68 12.14 5.51
C LEU A 88 -5.22 11.92 5.87
N ILE A 89 -4.59 11.04 5.11
CA ILE A 89 -3.15 10.82 5.20
C ILE A 89 -2.50 11.46 3.97
N PHE A 90 -1.42 12.21 4.21
CA PHE A 90 -0.61 12.83 3.17
C PHE A 90 0.80 12.28 3.26
N PHE A 91 1.28 11.69 2.17
CA PHE A 91 2.68 11.31 2.07
C PHE A 91 3.50 12.52 1.68
N MET A 92 4.39 12.94 2.59
CA MET A 92 5.17 14.17 2.48
C MET A 92 6.54 13.94 1.85
N GLY A 93 7.02 12.73 1.86
CA GLY A 93 8.30 12.38 1.28
C GLY A 93 8.50 10.87 1.21
N ILE A 94 9.30 10.47 0.25
CA ILE A 94 9.70 9.09 0.04
C ILE A 94 11.23 9.08 0.00
N ASP A 95 11.84 8.32 0.90
CA ASP A 95 13.29 8.25 1.01
C ASP A 95 13.81 6.86 0.67
N ARG A 96 14.95 6.83 0.00
CA ARG A 96 15.71 5.60 -0.25
C ARG A 96 14.91 4.49 -0.92
N VAL A 97 13.98 4.82 -1.80
CA VAL A 97 13.25 3.83 -2.57
C VAL A 97 14.19 3.12 -3.53
N ARG A 98 14.18 1.80 -3.47
CA ARG A 98 14.98 0.94 -4.34
C ARG A 98 14.06 0.01 -5.11
N TYR A 99 14.19 0.05 -6.43
CA TYR A 99 13.51 -0.85 -7.36
C TYR A 99 14.48 -1.97 -7.73
N ARG A 100 14.20 -3.18 -7.27
CA ARG A 100 15.18 -4.27 -7.35
C ARG A 100 14.90 -5.24 -8.49
N HIS A 101 13.64 -5.54 -8.74
CA HIS A 101 13.23 -6.50 -9.77
C HIS A 101 11.92 -6.06 -10.41
N PRO A 102 11.73 -6.34 -11.71
CA PRO A 102 10.46 -6.07 -12.37
C PRO A 102 9.34 -6.98 -11.85
N VAL A 103 8.11 -6.50 -11.97
CA VAL A 103 6.89 -7.25 -11.63
C VAL A 103 6.06 -7.39 -12.90
N HIS A 104 5.61 -8.60 -13.16
CA HIS A 104 4.94 -8.98 -14.39
C HIS A 104 3.52 -9.50 -14.15
N PRO A 105 2.65 -9.52 -15.16
CA PRO A 105 1.36 -10.20 -15.08
C PRO A 105 1.51 -11.65 -14.62
N GLY A 106 0.64 -12.06 -13.70
CA GLY A 106 0.68 -13.36 -13.03
C GLY A 106 1.39 -13.33 -11.68
N ASP A 107 2.16 -12.29 -11.38
CA ASP A 107 2.79 -12.14 -10.07
C ASP A 107 1.76 -11.76 -9.00
N VAL A 108 1.94 -12.30 -7.81
CA VAL A 108 1.25 -11.90 -6.60
C VAL A 108 2.25 -11.12 -5.74
N VAL A 109 1.96 -9.85 -5.52
CA VAL A 109 2.82 -8.98 -4.73
C VAL A 109 2.34 -8.96 -3.29
N GLU A 110 3.18 -9.42 -2.37
CA GLU A 110 2.99 -9.23 -0.94
C GLU A 110 3.61 -7.92 -0.52
N ILE A 111 2.82 -7.06 0.10
CA ILE A 111 3.23 -5.74 0.56
C ILE A 111 3.25 -5.73 2.07
N GLU A 112 4.34 -5.31 2.66
CA GLU A 112 4.46 -5.12 4.09
C GLU A 112 4.81 -3.66 4.39
N ALA A 113 4.07 -3.03 5.29
CA ALA A 113 4.41 -1.72 5.84
C ALA A 113 4.56 -1.83 7.36
N ARG A 114 5.62 -1.20 7.89
CA ARG A 114 5.91 -1.14 9.33
C ARG A 114 6.03 0.30 9.78
N VAL A 115 5.46 0.60 10.94
CA VAL A 115 5.66 1.89 11.58
C VAL A 115 7.07 1.97 12.13
N LYS A 116 7.84 2.94 11.64
CA LYS A 116 9.18 3.24 12.12
C LYS A 116 9.17 4.29 13.22
N ARG A 117 8.35 5.31 13.04
CA ARG A 117 8.09 6.38 14.01
C ARG A 117 6.64 6.83 13.89
N LEU A 118 6.01 7.07 15.02
CA LEU A 118 4.67 7.62 15.09
C LEU A 118 4.62 8.70 16.16
N ARG A 119 4.26 9.91 15.75
CA ARG A 119 3.94 11.05 16.63
C ARG A 119 2.52 11.50 16.29
N SER A 120 1.90 12.29 17.14
CA SER A 120 0.46 12.60 17.08
C SER A 120 -0.14 12.86 15.69
N ARG A 121 0.59 13.51 14.78
CA ARG A 121 0.11 13.85 13.43
C ARG A 121 1.10 13.52 12.31
N MET A 122 2.25 12.96 12.63
CA MET A 122 3.29 12.64 11.67
C MET A 122 3.94 11.32 11.99
N GLY A 123 4.43 10.63 10.98
CA GLY A 123 5.15 9.40 11.17
C GLY A 123 5.96 8.98 9.97
N GLN A 124 6.68 7.90 10.15
CA GLN A 124 7.43 7.22 9.09
C GLN A 124 7.04 5.76 9.03
N LEU A 125 6.91 5.27 7.80
CA LEU A 125 6.66 3.87 7.47
C LEU A 125 7.86 3.32 6.68
N GLU A 126 8.27 2.11 7.00
CA GLU A 126 9.11 1.30 6.13
C GLU A 126 8.20 0.37 5.32
N GLY A 127 8.36 0.37 4.01
CA GLY A 127 7.60 -0.47 3.11
C GLY A 127 8.48 -1.41 2.32
N VAL A 128 7.99 -2.63 2.13
CA VAL A 128 8.64 -3.67 1.33
C VAL A 128 7.58 -4.39 0.52
N ALA A 129 7.83 -4.60 -0.76
CA ALA A 129 7.03 -5.47 -1.59
C ALA A 129 7.86 -6.67 -2.06
N ARG A 130 7.25 -7.85 -2.07
CA ARG A 130 7.88 -9.12 -2.45
C ARG A 130 7.05 -9.88 -3.46
N VAL A 131 7.73 -10.58 -4.37
CA VAL A 131 7.14 -11.62 -5.22
C VAL A 131 7.91 -12.91 -4.97
N ASP A 132 7.19 -13.97 -4.59
CA ASP A 132 7.79 -15.27 -4.24
C ASP A 132 8.92 -15.14 -3.20
N GLY A 133 8.72 -14.28 -2.19
CA GLY A 133 9.68 -14.04 -1.12
C GLY A 133 10.84 -13.09 -1.49
N ARG A 134 10.98 -12.72 -2.77
CA ARG A 134 12.05 -11.83 -3.22
C ARG A 134 11.61 -10.38 -3.22
N ILE A 135 12.41 -9.50 -2.62
CA ILE A 135 12.13 -8.06 -2.57
C ILE A 135 12.18 -7.47 -3.99
N VAL A 136 11.09 -6.82 -4.40
CA VAL A 136 10.97 -6.10 -5.67
C VAL A 136 11.08 -4.59 -5.49
N VAL A 137 10.57 -4.07 -4.37
CA VAL A 137 10.74 -2.66 -3.99
C VAL A 137 10.83 -2.55 -2.47
N ASP A 138 11.65 -1.63 -2.00
CA ASP A 138 11.71 -1.21 -0.59
C ASP A 138 11.95 0.30 -0.48
N GLY A 139 11.53 0.87 0.63
CA GLY A 139 11.70 2.30 0.90
C GLY A 139 11.10 2.75 2.21
N THR A 140 11.33 4.02 2.52
CA THR A 140 10.78 4.70 3.69
C THR A 140 9.91 5.87 3.24
N MET A 141 8.75 6.03 3.87
CA MET A 141 7.80 7.10 3.59
C MET A 141 7.52 7.92 4.85
N THR A 142 7.49 9.22 4.71
CA THR A 142 7.05 10.14 5.75
C THR A 142 5.62 10.58 5.45
N PHE A 143 4.75 10.53 6.45
CA PHE A 143 3.36 10.92 6.31
C PHE A 143 2.92 11.92 7.38
N ALA A 144 1.86 12.66 7.07
CA ALA A 144 1.14 13.52 8.01
C ALA A 144 -0.36 13.19 7.96
N LEU A 145 -1.03 13.30 9.11
CA LEU A 145 -2.47 13.21 9.22
C LEU A 145 -3.09 14.60 9.26
N GLY A 146 -4.15 14.79 8.49
CA GLY A 146 -4.92 16.02 8.44
C GLY A 146 -6.41 15.76 8.59
N PRO A 147 -7.20 16.80 8.91
CA PRO A 147 -8.65 16.69 8.95
C PRO A 147 -9.22 16.43 7.55
N VAL A 148 -10.37 15.77 7.48
CA VAL A 148 -11.15 15.70 6.24
C VAL A 148 -11.55 17.13 5.87
N GLN A 149 -11.25 17.53 4.64
CA GLN A 149 -11.76 18.81 4.13
C GLN A 149 -13.28 18.68 3.95
N SER A 150 -14.01 19.48 4.71
CA SER A 150 -15.47 19.64 4.57
C SER A 150 -15.83 20.34 3.28
#